data_730e88efaef382800762d78edbb567ce
#
_entry.id   730e88efaef382800762d78edbb567ce
#
_cell.length_a   1.000
_cell.length_b   1.000
_cell.length_c   1.000
_cell.angle_alpha   90.00
_cell.angle_beta   90.00
_cell.angle_gamma   90.00
#
_symmetry.space_group_name_H-M   'P 1'
#
loop_
_entity.id
_entity.type
_entity.pdbx_description
1 polymer ?
#
loop_
_entity_poly.entity_id
_entity_poly.type
_entity_poly.pdbx_seq_one_letter_code
_entity_poly.pdbx_strand_id
1 'polypeptide(L)'
;MGAAGCSKKTAAPGGAVKVKVMQAIKRDTPLTYEYTGFVEAKDQVSIKSKVTGTIIKKYVNGGDYVEAGQLLYEIDPRAYEANVLNAQANLANAQASLANAQRDAARYQSLYEEGAVSKQTADQYNTALEQAQASVNAYQALVTSSQVNVSDTKIVAPFAGKIDTNTLAEGEFVTANSTVLTTLSNSDPMRVRFSVSESDYLDMLKGNTDNGNQLRDITLTLADGSTYAYKGYVDQVDRSVSDSTGTLTLKALFQNPDHLLLPGMFAVVGSTEPGAILVPQRAVTDLLYKHYVYVVNADNSVSMKEVQLGARIGRLWLVKSGLDGTETVVVEGVQKLNKDSK
;
A
#
# COMPACT_ATOMS: atom_id res chain seq x y z
N MET A 1 -30.98 -16.47 -90.67
CA MET A 1 -29.65 -16.28 -90.09
C MET A 1 -29.61 -14.94 -89.32
N GLY A 2 -29.83 -14.98 -88.01
CA GLY A 2 -29.89 -13.81 -87.15
C GLY A 2 -28.82 -13.92 -86.09
N ALA A 3 -27.91 -13.03 -86.10
CA ALA A 3 -26.85 -12.90 -85.09
C ALA A 3 -27.36 -12.10 -83.91
N ALA A 4 -27.46 -12.73 -82.74
CA ALA A 4 -27.79 -12.06 -81.50
C ALA A 4 -26.50 -11.47 -80.90
N GLY A 5 -26.43 -10.15 -80.82
CA GLY A 5 -25.35 -9.41 -80.15
C GLY A 5 -25.61 -9.33 -78.64
N CYS A 6 -24.75 -9.97 -77.84
CA CYS A 6 -24.69 -9.76 -76.38
C CYS A 6 -24.12 -8.38 -76.08
N SER A 7 -24.93 -7.45 -75.66
CA SER A 7 -24.46 -6.17 -75.10
C SER A 7 -24.01 -6.42 -73.64
N LYS A 8 -22.72 -6.21 -73.38
CA LYS A 8 -22.13 -6.10 -72.01
C LYS A 8 -22.72 -4.86 -71.35
N LYS A 9 -23.51 -5.07 -70.29
CA LYS A 9 -23.97 -3.99 -69.42
C LYS A 9 -22.77 -3.49 -68.60
N THR A 10 -22.23 -2.36 -69.00
CA THR A 10 -21.26 -1.59 -68.22
C THR A 10 -21.95 -1.14 -66.94
N ALA A 11 -21.45 -1.57 -65.77
CA ALA A 11 -21.92 -1.07 -64.49
C ALA A 11 -21.61 0.45 -64.39
N ALA A 12 -22.63 1.22 -64.08
CA ALA A 12 -22.48 2.66 -63.86
C ALA A 12 -21.55 2.91 -62.64
N PRO A 13 -20.72 3.99 -62.67
CA PRO A 13 -19.87 4.35 -61.51
C PRO A 13 -20.79 4.66 -60.32
N GLY A 14 -20.47 4.05 -59.14
CA GLY A 14 -21.26 4.13 -57.95
C GLY A 14 -21.54 5.59 -57.54
N GLY A 15 -22.83 5.94 -57.49
CA GLY A 15 -23.26 7.25 -57.01
C GLY A 15 -22.90 7.47 -55.56
N ALA A 16 -22.51 8.71 -55.22
CA ALA A 16 -22.18 9.07 -53.85
C ALA A 16 -23.29 8.68 -52.84
N VAL A 17 -22.97 7.89 -51.88
CA VAL A 17 -23.92 7.42 -50.86
C VAL A 17 -23.97 8.40 -49.72
N LYS A 18 -25.13 8.98 -49.42
CA LYS A 18 -25.28 9.87 -48.26
C LYS A 18 -25.25 9.07 -46.97
N VAL A 19 -24.26 9.34 -46.13
CA VAL A 19 -24.06 8.75 -44.78
C VAL A 19 -23.98 9.83 -43.74
N LYS A 20 -24.34 9.52 -42.50
CA LYS A 20 -24.03 10.41 -41.38
C LYS A 20 -22.73 9.98 -40.75
N VAL A 21 -21.86 10.93 -40.48
CA VAL A 21 -20.54 10.74 -39.96
C VAL A 21 -20.38 11.49 -38.63
N MET A 22 -19.49 10.99 -37.79
CA MET A 22 -19.09 11.61 -36.54
C MET A 22 -17.58 11.43 -36.35
N GLN A 23 -16.88 12.43 -35.86
CA GLN A 23 -15.49 12.25 -35.49
C GLN A 23 -15.37 11.35 -34.24
N ALA A 24 -14.39 10.47 -34.24
CA ALA A 24 -14.05 9.70 -33.05
C ALA A 24 -13.72 10.67 -31.90
N ILE A 25 -14.27 10.38 -30.70
CA ILE A 25 -14.08 11.24 -29.53
C ILE A 25 -12.85 10.78 -28.80
N LYS A 26 -11.84 11.63 -28.70
CA LYS A 26 -10.66 11.36 -27.84
C LYS A 26 -10.76 12.21 -26.59
N ARG A 27 -10.94 11.57 -25.44
CA ARG A 27 -11.01 12.25 -24.14
C ARG A 27 -10.65 11.30 -23.00
N ASP A 28 -10.21 11.87 -21.89
CA ASP A 28 -10.05 11.12 -20.66
C ASP A 28 -11.42 10.61 -20.22
N THR A 29 -11.50 9.32 -20.03
CA THR A 29 -12.78 8.67 -19.80
C THR A 29 -12.65 7.77 -18.59
N PRO A 30 -13.51 7.91 -17.56
CA PRO A 30 -13.55 6.97 -16.48
C PRO A 30 -13.87 5.59 -17.06
N LEU A 31 -12.95 4.65 -16.95
CA LEU A 31 -13.22 3.25 -17.24
C LEU A 31 -14.07 2.71 -16.11
N THR A 32 -15.19 2.13 -16.46
CA THR A 32 -16.02 1.41 -15.51
C THR A 32 -15.45 0.00 -15.28
N TYR A 33 -14.19 -0.09 -14.88
CA TYR A 33 -13.73 -1.26 -14.16
C TYR A 33 -14.11 -1.01 -12.70
N GLU A 34 -15.23 -1.58 -12.29
CA GLU A 34 -15.69 -1.50 -10.91
C GLU A 34 -15.13 -2.70 -10.17
N TYR A 35 -14.02 -2.49 -9.48
CA TYR A 35 -13.47 -3.50 -8.59
C TYR A 35 -13.98 -3.25 -7.19
N THR A 36 -14.61 -4.26 -6.63
CA THR A 36 -14.98 -4.27 -5.21
C THR A 36 -13.73 -4.27 -4.35
N GLY A 37 -13.65 -3.31 -3.45
CA GLY A 37 -12.54 -3.15 -2.51
C GLY A 37 -13.01 -2.94 -1.08
N PHE A 38 -12.09 -3.22 -0.16
CA PHE A 38 -12.27 -2.96 1.26
C PHE A 38 -11.20 -1.98 1.74
N VAL A 39 -11.65 -0.99 2.49
CA VAL A 39 -10.77 -0.01 3.13
C VAL A 39 -10.07 -0.70 4.30
N GLU A 40 -8.76 -0.56 4.38
CA GLU A 40 -7.93 -1.02 5.50
C GLU A 40 -7.01 0.09 5.96
N ALA A 41 -6.61 0.08 7.22
CA ALA A 41 -5.57 0.99 7.69
C ALA A 41 -4.25 0.67 6.97
N LYS A 42 -3.47 1.71 6.62
CA LYS A 42 -2.13 1.50 6.07
C LYS A 42 -1.25 0.75 7.06
N ASP A 43 -1.26 1.20 8.30
CA ASP A 43 -0.51 0.62 9.41
C ASP A 43 -1.47 0.33 10.57
N GLN A 44 -1.44 -0.90 11.05
CA GLN A 44 -2.21 -1.35 12.20
C GLN A 44 -1.31 -2.18 13.10
N VAL A 45 -1.32 -1.88 14.39
CA VAL A 45 -0.52 -2.61 15.38
C VAL A 45 -1.33 -2.93 16.61
N SER A 46 -1.22 -4.16 17.09
CA SER A 46 -1.75 -4.55 18.40
C SER A 46 -0.75 -4.13 19.46
N ILE A 47 -1.11 -3.18 20.29
CA ILE A 47 -0.31 -2.70 21.42
C ILE A 47 -0.35 -3.78 22.50
N LYS A 48 0.80 -4.36 22.80
CA LYS A 48 0.96 -5.39 23.84
C LYS A 48 1.82 -4.87 24.97
N SER A 49 1.55 -5.40 26.18
CA SER A 49 2.44 -5.16 27.30
C SER A 49 3.78 -5.87 27.08
N LYS A 50 4.90 -5.20 27.36
CA LYS A 50 6.23 -5.79 27.35
C LYS A 50 6.61 -6.37 28.73
N VAL A 51 5.89 -5.98 29.78
CA VAL A 51 6.10 -6.38 31.15
C VAL A 51 4.83 -6.99 31.74
N THR A 52 4.97 -7.80 32.78
CA THR A 52 3.85 -8.44 33.48
C THR A 52 3.49 -7.61 34.72
N GLY A 53 2.20 -7.34 34.92
CA GLY A 53 1.75 -6.58 36.09
C GLY A 53 0.30 -6.14 35.99
N THR A 54 -0.13 -5.30 36.90
CA THR A 54 -1.50 -4.74 36.93
C THR A 54 -1.49 -3.36 36.29
N ILE A 55 -2.47 -3.06 35.46
CA ILE A 55 -2.69 -1.70 34.92
C ILE A 55 -3.13 -0.80 36.06
N ILE A 56 -2.31 0.20 36.41
CA ILE A 56 -2.65 1.17 37.46
C ILE A 56 -3.34 2.39 36.91
N LYS A 57 -3.10 2.73 35.65
CA LYS A 57 -3.73 3.87 35.02
C LYS A 57 -3.87 3.70 33.50
N LYS A 58 -5.00 4.18 32.99
CA LYS A 58 -5.32 4.28 31.57
C LYS A 58 -5.51 5.76 31.21
N TYR A 59 -4.79 6.22 30.19
CA TYR A 59 -4.78 7.63 29.79
C TYR A 59 -5.62 7.91 28.54
N VAL A 60 -6.20 6.87 27.93
CA VAL A 60 -6.93 6.95 26.65
C VAL A 60 -8.22 6.15 26.72
N ASN A 61 -9.23 6.56 25.97
CA ASN A 61 -10.47 5.82 25.80
C ASN A 61 -10.51 5.15 24.43
N GLY A 62 -11.36 4.13 24.30
CA GLY A 62 -11.61 3.53 23.01
C GLY A 62 -12.19 4.55 22.02
N GLY A 63 -11.63 4.60 20.81
CA GLY A 63 -12.00 5.55 19.78
C GLY A 63 -11.23 6.87 19.79
N ASP A 64 -10.40 7.14 20.80
CA ASP A 64 -9.57 8.35 20.87
C ASP A 64 -8.50 8.36 19.76
N TYR A 65 -8.15 9.57 19.31
CA TYR A 65 -6.98 9.80 18.46
C TYR A 65 -5.79 10.12 19.36
N VAL A 66 -4.64 9.50 19.07
CA VAL A 66 -3.40 9.65 19.84
C VAL A 66 -2.24 10.05 18.94
N GLU A 67 -1.29 10.78 19.50
CA GLU A 67 -0.06 11.15 18.85
C GLU A 67 1.05 10.11 19.08
N ALA A 68 2.07 10.11 18.22
CA ALA A 68 3.25 9.26 18.41
C ALA A 68 3.94 9.61 19.74
N GLY A 69 4.26 8.59 20.53
CA GLY A 69 4.86 8.76 21.85
C GLY A 69 3.90 9.11 22.98
N GLN A 70 2.61 9.31 22.71
CA GLN A 70 1.61 9.59 23.75
C GLN A 70 1.46 8.38 24.67
N LEU A 71 1.40 8.63 25.99
CA LEU A 71 1.22 7.60 27.02
C LEU A 71 -0.21 7.05 26.96
N LEU A 72 -0.34 5.73 26.86
CA LEU A 72 -1.61 5.00 26.75
C LEU A 72 -2.00 4.32 28.07
N TYR A 73 -1.05 3.55 28.63
CA TYR A 73 -1.23 2.78 29.84
C TYR A 73 -0.01 2.86 30.73
N GLU A 74 -0.25 2.70 32.01
CA GLU A 74 0.80 2.55 33.03
C GLU A 74 0.58 1.27 33.82
N ILE A 75 1.60 0.42 33.88
CA ILE A 75 1.64 -0.82 34.66
C ILE A 75 2.36 -0.55 35.95
N ASP A 76 1.99 -1.21 37.04
CA ASP A 76 2.59 -1.03 38.38
C ASP A 76 4.12 -1.15 38.32
N PRO A 77 4.88 -0.06 38.51
CA PRO A 77 6.34 -0.06 38.36
C PRO A 77 7.07 -0.52 39.64
N ARG A 78 6.40 -0.63 40.79
CA ARG A 78 7.03 -0.78 42.13
C ARG A 78 8.01 -1.94 42.18
N ALA A 79 7.64 -3.10 41.63
CA ALA A 79 8.50 -4.27 41.62
C ALA A 79 9.74 -4.07 40.72
N TYR A 80 9.57 -3.41 39.62
CA TYR A 80 10.65 -3.09 38.66
C TYR A 80 11.59 -2.01 39.18
N GLU A 81 11.07 -1.00 39.89
CA GLU A 81 11.87 0.03 40.57
C GLU A 81 12.73 -0.58 41.69
N ALA A 82 12.17 -1.51 42.48
CA ALA A 82 12.92 -2.24 43.48
C ALA A 82 14.08 -3.06 42.88
N ASN A 83 13.87 -3.64 41.68
CA ASN A 83 14.92 -4.35 40.95
C ASN A 83 16.04 -3.41 40.50
N VAL A 84 15.71 -2.16 40.05
CA VAL A 84 16.71 -1.15 39.72
C VAL A 84 17.56 -0.81 40.95
N LEU A 85 16.94 -0.57 42.12
CA LEU A 85 17.66 -0.28 43.36
C LEU A 85 18.59 -1.41 43.74
N ASN A 86 18.17 -2.67 43.64
CA ASN A 86 18.99 -3.85 43.87
C ASN A 86 20.20 -3.90 42.90
N ALA A 87 19.96 -3.70 41.63
CA ALA A 87 21.03 -3.68 40.63
C ALA A 87 22.05 -2.55 40.90
N GLN A 88 21.56 -1.37 41.28
CA GLN A 88 22.42 -0.24 41.66
C GLN A 88 23.29 -0.55 42.91
N ALA A 89 22.71 -1.20 43.93
CA ALA A 89 23.48 -1.61 45.12
C ALA A 89 24.61 -2.59 44.76
N ASN A 90 24.32 -3.58 43.89
CA ASN A 90 25.32 -4.53 43.42
C ASN A 90 26.41 -3.83 42.57
N LEU A 91 26.05 -2.87 41.74
CA LEU A 91 27.01 -2.05 41.01
C LEU A 91 27.92 -1.25 41.95
N ALA A 92 27.36 -0.61 43.00
CA ALA A 92 28.13 0.10 43.99
C ALA A 92 29.15 -0.81 44.74
N ASN A 93 28.75 -2.03 45.09
CA ASN A 93 29.64 -3.03 45.67
C ASN A 93 30.78 -3.43 44.73
N ALA A 94 30.48 -3.63 43.45
CA ALA A 94 31.48 -3.96 42.43
C ALA A 94 32.44 -2.81 42.19
N GLN A 95 31.97 -1.57 42.21
CA GLN A 95 32.78 -0.35 42.08
C GLN A 95 33.76 -0.20 43.30
N ALA A 96 33.29 -0.46 44.51
CA ALA A 96 34.15 -0.47 45.69
C ALA A 96 35.24 -1.55 45.59
N SER A 97 34.88 -2.74 45.09
CA SER A 97 35.83 -3.85 44.86
C SER A 97 36.86 -3.48 43.79
N LEU A 98 36.44 -2.85 42.71
CA LEU A 98 37.33 -2.33 41.66
C LEU A 98 38.29 -1.31 42.22
N ALA A 99 37.83 -0.34 43.03
CA ALA A 99 38.67 0.67 43.63
C ALA A 99 39.74 0.07 44.57
N ASN A 100 39.45 -1.07 45.26
CA ASN A 100 40.45 -1.81 46.01
C ASN A 100 41.45 -2.51 45.07
N ALA A 101 40.99 -3.25 44.07
CA ALA A 101 41.87 -3.92 43.11
C ALA A 101 42.79 -2.95 42.35
N GLN A 102 42.30 -1.75 41.99
CA GLN A 102 43.11 -0.70 41.40
C GLN A 102 44.26 -0.24 42.31
N ARG A 103 43.98 -0.01 43.58
CA ARG A 103 44.99 0.37 44.54
C ARG A 103 46.04 -0.70 44.75
N ASP A 104 45.59 -1.98 44.84
CA ASP A 104 46.49 -3.09 45.04
C ASP A 104 47.34 -3.33 43.78
N ALA A 105 46.76 -3.36 42.60
CA ALA A 105 47.47 -3.51 41.33
C ALA A 105 48.57 -2.40 41.19
N ALA A 106 48.20 -1.14 41.43
CA ALA A 106 49.17 -0.03 41.39
C ALA A 106 50.30 -0.20 42.38
N ARG A 107 50.00 -0.63 43.64
CA ARG A 107 51.02 -0.86 44.68
C ARG A 107 51.96 -2.01 44.30
N TYR A 108 51.45 -3.12 43.85
CA TYR A 108 52.28 -4.29 43.51
C TYR A 108 53.04 -4.11 42.18
N GLN A 109 52.52 -3.30 41.30
CA GLN A 109 53.25 -2.88 40.10
C GLN A 109 54.50 -2.02 40.50
N SER A 110 54.38 -1.06 41.42
CA SER A 110 55.52 -0.27 41.91
C SER A 110 56.53 -1.16 42.66
N LEU A 111 56.09 -2.08 43.51
CA LEU A 111 56.97 -3.02 44.22
C LEU A 111 57.75 -3.96 43.26
N TYR A 112 57.12 -4.32 42.13
CA TYR A 112 57.78 -5.11 41.08
C TYR A 112 58.87 -4.30 40.40
N GLU A 113 58.62 -3.07 40.08
CA GLU A 113 59.60 -2.12 39.49
C GLU A 113 60.80 -1.86 40.39
N GLU A 114 60.59 -1.87 41.70
CA GLU A 114 61.63 -1.78 42.73
C GLU A 114 62.32 -3.14 42.98
N GLY A 115 61.91 -4.22 42.34
CA GLY A 115 62.48 -5.56 42.55
C GLY A 115 62.04 -6.27 43.84
N ALA A 116 61.05 -5.73 44.58
CA ALA A 116 60.60 -6.23 45.88
C ALA A 116 59.66 -7.43 45.84
N VAL A 117 59.00 -7.66 44.67
CA VAL A 117 58.10 -8.78 44.43
C VAL A 117 58.35 -9.46 43.07
N SER A 118 57.86 -10.68 42.94
CA SER A 118 57.98 -11.44 41.69
C SER A 118 57.02 -10.89 40.61
N LYS A 119 57.40 -11.09 39.35
CA LYS A 119 56.49 -10.78 38.22
C LYS A 119 55.15 -11.48 38.33
N GLN A 120 55.14 -12.77 38.73
CA GLN A 120 53.96 -13.55 38.95
C GLN A 120 52.99 -12.88 39.96
N THR A 121 53.51 -12.28 41.02
CA THR A 121 52.70 -11.58 42.03
C THR A 121 52.05 -10.34 41.41
N ALA A 122 52.81 -9.51 40.66
CA ALA A 122 52.26 -8.33 39.99
C ALA A 122 51.18 -8.71 38.96
N ASP A 123 51.44 -9.73 38.14
CA ASP A 123 50.48 -10.22 37.12
C ASP A 123 49.19 -10.74 37.79
N GLN A 124 49.26 -11.36 38.99
CA GLN A 124 48.08 -11.81 39.74
C GLN A 124 47.17 -10.64 40.18
N TYR A 125 47.74 -9.52 40.64
CA TYR A 125 46.97 -8.34 41.01
C TYR A 125 46.41 -7.60 39.80
N ASN A 126 47.14 -7.58 38.67
CA ASN A 126 46.61 -7.06 37.41
C ASN A 126 45.42 -7.89 36.89
N THR A 127 45.49 -9.22 36.98
CA THR A 127 44.36 -10.08 36.63
C THR A 127 43.15 -9.85 37.56
N ALA A 128 43.41 -9.65 38.90
CA ALA A 128 42.35 -9.32 39.83
C ALA A 128 41.67 -7.96 39.49
N LEU A 129 42.45 -6.97 39.05
CA LEU A 129 41.94 -5.69 38.57
C LEU A 129 41.04 -5.85 37.33
N GLU A 130 41.49 -6.63 36.34
CA GLU A 130 40.71 -6.92 35.14
C GLU A 130 39.37 -7.63 35.45
N GLN A 131 39.41 -8.62 36.39
CA GLN A 131 38.23 -9.30 36.89
C GLN A 131 37.24 -8.35 37.59
N ALA A 132 37.74 -7.45 38.43
CA ALA A 132 36.93 -6.45 39.12
C ALA A 132 36.30 -5.46 38.12
N GLN A 133 37.04 -5.05 37.12
CA GLN A 133 36.53 -4.19 36.03
C GLN A 133 35.43 -4.90 35.23
N ALA A 134 35.62 -6.18 34.88
CA ALA A 134 34.62 -6.97 34.20
C ALA A 134 33.32 -7.10 35.04
N SER A 135 33.46 -7.24 36.35
CA SER A 135 32.31 -7.29 37.28
C SER A 135 31.52 -5.97 37.28
N VAL A 136 32.19 -4.83 37.28
CA VAL A 136 31.52 -3.51 37.19
C VAL A 136 30.76 -3.42 35.90
N ASN A 137 31.32 -3.82 34.75
CA ASN A 137 30.66 -3.79 33.47
C ASN A 137 29.41 -4.70 33.45
N ALA A 138 29.48 -5.86 34.06
CA ALA A 138 28.36 -6.80 34.18
C ALA A 138 27.19 -6.20 34.99
N TYR A 139 27.49 -5.63 36.19
CA TYR A 139 26.44 -5.01 37.00
C TYR A 139 25.91 -3.69 36.38
N GLN A 140 26.73 -2.95 35.65
CA GLN A 140 26.26 -1.80 34.88
C GLN A 140 25.23 -2.22 33.82
N ALA A 141 25.48 -3.32 33.11
CA ALA A 141 24.54 -3.88 32.16
C ALA A 141 23.24 -4.34 32.85
N LEU A 142 23.32 -4.90 34.06
CA LEU A 142 22.16 -5.30 34.85
C LEU A 142 21.30 -4.08 35.25
N VAL A 143 21.93 -2.97 35.67
CA VAL A 143 21.23 -1.69 35.95
C VAL A 143 20.49 -1.21 34.70
N THR A 144 21.16 -1.19 33.56
CA THR A 144 20.56 -0.77 32.30
C THR A 144 19.36 -1.64 31.94
N SER A 145 19.49 -2.95 32.02
CA SER A 145 18.39 -3.91 31.77
C SER A 145 17.20 -3.67 32.71
N SER A 146 17.46 -3.45 34.00
CA SER A 146 16.41 -3.17 34.98
C SER A 146 15.69 -1.85 34.69
N GLN A 147 16.43 -0.82 34.25
CA GLN A 147 15.86 0.48 33.83
C GLN A 147 14.97 0.37 32.59
N VAL A 148 15.34 -0.48 31.62
CA VAL A 148 14.51 -0.78 30.46
C VAL A 148 13.17 -1.38 30.90
N ASN A 149 13.18 -2.34 31.85
CA ASN A 149 11.96 -2.91 32.39
C ASN A 149 11.05 -1.87 33.06
N VAL A 150 11.61 -0.91 33.78
CA VAL A 150 10.84 0.24 34.33
C VAL A 150 10.28 1.10 33.21
N SER A 151 11.06 1.41 32.18
CA SER A 151 10.55 2.18 31.04
C SER A 151 9.42 1.47 30.32
N ASP A 152 9.49 0.15 30.21
CA ASP A 152 8.49 -0.69 29.57
C ASP A 152 7.18 -0.84 30.38
N THR A 153 7.11 -0.34 31.64
CA THR A 153 5.85 -0.19 32.37
C THR A 153 4.98 0.94 31.82
N LYS A 154 5.56 1.89 31.10
CA LYS A 154 4.86 3.00 30.43
C LYS A 154 4.65 2.66 28.96
N ILE A 155 3.43 2.32 28.61
CA ILE A 155 3.07 1.92 27.25
C ILE A 155 2.70 3.15 26.46
N VAL A 156 3.45 3.42 25.39
CA VAL A 156 3.25 4.60 24.52
C VAL A 156 2.84 4.19 23.11
N ALA A 157 2.17 5.10 22.39
CA ALA A 157 1.79 4.92 21.00
C ALA A 157 3.03 4.94 20.08
N PRO A 158 3.23 3.94 19.22
CA PRO A 158 4.37 3.91 18.29
C PRO A 158 4.23 4.90 17.12
N PHE A 159 3.03 5.27 16.75
CA PHE A 159 2.69 6.26 15.72
C PHE A 159 1.36 6.93 16.03
N ALA A 160 1.06 8.03 15.34
CA ALA A 160 -0.21 8.74 15.47
C ALA A 160 -1.34 7.97 14.79
N GLY A 161 -2.49 7.85 15.46
CA GLY A 161 -3.62 7.10 14.91
C GLY A 161 -4.80 7.01 15.88
N LYS A 162 -5.79 6.22 15.49
CA LYS A 162 -7.01 5.98 16.26
C LYS A 162 -6.93 4.66 17.02
N ILE A 163 -7.32 4.70 18.27
CA ILE A 163 -7.40 3.52 19.15
C ILE A 163 -8.72 2.79 18.90
N ASP A 164 -8.66 1.45 18.90
CA ASP A 164 -9.85 0.61 18.89
C ASP A 164 -10.71 0.84 20.13
N THR A 165 -12.01 0.58 20.00
CA THR A 165 -12.97 0.67 21.11
C THR A 165 -12.73 -0.40 22.16
N ASN A 166 -12.12 -1.52 21.81
CA ASN A 166 -11.77 -2.59 22.74
C ASN A 166 -10.47 -2.26 23.46
N THR A 167 -10.59 -1.75 24.69
CA THR A 167 -9.49 -1.35 25.57
C THR A 167 -9.63 -2.03 26.92
N LEU A 168 -8.49 -2.42 27.53
CA LEU A 168 -8.49 -3.00 28.87
C LEU A 168 -8.79 -1.95 29.94
N ALA A 169 -9.32 -2.41 31.09
CA ALA A 169 -9.65 -1.55 32.21
C ALA A 169 -8.48 -1.40 33.19
N GLU A 170 -8.52 -0.34 33.99
CA GLU A 170 -7.67 -0.19 35.17
C GLU A 170 -7.93 -1.32 36.18
N GLY A 171 -6.88 -1.82 36.82
CA GLY A 171 -6.93 -2.96 37.72
C GLY A 171 -6.77 -4.32 37.04
N GLU A 172 -6.77 -4.39 35.73
CA GLU A 172 -6.60 -5.65 35.00
C GLU A 172 -5.15 -6.11 35.00
N PHE A 173 -4.93 -7.44 35.17
CA PHE A 173 -3.62 -8.04 35.15
C PHE A 173 -3.22 -8.43 33.75
N VAL A 174 -2.02 -8.03 33.32
CA VAL A 174 -1.49 -8.26 31.98
C VAL A 174 -0.20 -9.08 32.03
N THR A 175 -0.02 -9.91 31.01
CA THR A 175 1.17 -10.76 30.86
C THR A 175 2.02 -10.25 29.69
N ALA A 176 3.32 -10.17 29.91
CA ALA A 176 4.29 -9.72 28.93
C ALA A 176 4.17 -10.47 27.58
N ASN A 177 4.19 -9.73 26.48
CA ASN A 177 4.13 -10.19 25.09
C ASN A 177 2.88 -11.02 24.69
N SER A 178 1.97 -11.29 25.61
CA SER A 178 0.76 -12.08 25.39
C SER A 178 -0.50 -11.21 25.34
N THR A 179 -0.72 -10.38 26.36
CA THR A 179 -1.94 -9.58 26.48
C THR A 179 -1.93 -8.40 25.52
N VAL A 180 -2.95 -8.31 24.67
CA VAL A 180 -3.20 -7.15 23.82
C VAL A 180 -3.98 -6.12 24.63
N LEU A 181 -3.41 -4.92 24.80
CA LEU A 181 -4.03 -3.81 25.55
C LEU A 181 -5.07 -3.08 24.70
N THR A 182 -4.73 -2.83 23.47
CA THR A 182 -5.58 -2.20 22.46
C THR A 182 -4.96 -2.38 21.07
N THR A 183 -5.71 -1.99 20.03
CA THR A 183 -5.18 -1.90 18.66
C THR A 183 -5.13 -0.42 18.25
N LEU A 184 -4.00 -0.03 17.66
CA LEU A 184 -3.79 1.30 17.11
C LEU A 184 -3.75 1.19 15.58
N SER A 185 -4.54 2.02 14.90
CA SER A 185 -4.61 2.06 13.44
C SER A 185 -4.34 3.47 12.95
N ASN A 186 -3.49 3.60 11.94
CA ASN A 186 -3.33 4.86 11.22
C ASN A 186 -4.64 5.19 10.49
N SER A 187 -5.07 6.45 10.53
CA SER A 187 -6.29 6.93 9.87
C SER A 187 -6.03 7.75 8.60
N ASP A 188 -4.80 8.14 8.36
CA ASP A 188 -4.33 8.85 7.16
C ASP A 188 -2.85 8.52 6.89
N PRO A 189 -2.49 8.05 5.68
CA PRO A 189 -3.38 7.66 4.60
C PRO A 189 -4.06 6.30 4.84
N MET A 190 -5.18 6.07 4.16
CA MET A 190 -5.87 4.79 4.16
C MET A 190 -5.52 3.97 2.92
N ARG A 191 -5.63 2.66 3.02
CA ARG A 191 -5.38 1.73 1.94
C ARG A 191 -6.69 1.05 1.52
N VAL A 192 -6.88 0.85 0.23
CA VAL A 192 -8.01 0.08 -0.30
C VAL A 192 -7.46 -1.17 -0.99
N ARG A 193 -7.85 -2.32 -0.49
CA ARG A 193 -7.49 -3.61 -1.05
C ARG A 193 -8.61 -4.08 -1.99
N PHE A 194 -8.26 -4.40 -3.24
CA PHE A 194 -9.17 -4.90 -4.26
C PHE A 194 -8.48 -5.96 -5.12
N SER A 195 -9.28 -6.77 -5.80
CA SER A 195 -8.77 -7.84 -6.65
C SER A 195 -9.13 -7.58 -8.10
N VAL A 196 -8.16 -7.78 -8.99
CA VAL A 196 -8.33 -7.65 -10.44
C VAL A 196 -8.06 -8.98 -11.12
N SER A 197 -8.66 -9.24 -12.30
CA SER A 197 -8.32 -10.40 -13.09
C SER A 197 -6.91 -10.27 -13.69
N GLU A 198 -6.25 -11.38 -13.98
CA GLU A 198 -4.93 -11.36 -14.65
C GLU A 198 -4.99 -10.62 -15.99
N SER A 199 -6.07 -10.81 -16.76
CA SER A 199 -6.27 -10.11 -18.04
C SER A 199 -6.36 -8.60 -17.87
N ASP A 200 -7.13 -8.13 -16.89
CA ASP A 200 -7.29 -6.69 -16.63
C ASP A 200 -5.97 -6.07 -16.15
N TYR A 201 -5.23 -6.80 -15.30
CA TYR A 201 -3.92 -6.34 -14.85
C TYR A 201 -2.94 -6.18 -16.02
N LEU A 202 -2.88 -7.15 -16.93
CA LEU A 202 -2.03 -7.07 -18.13
C LEU A 202 -2.47 -5.93 -19.07
N ASP A 203 -3.76 -5.68 -19.20
CA ASP A 203 -4.28 -4.54 -19.98
C ASP A 203 -3.92 -3.20 -19.33
N MET A 204 -4.01 -3.09 -18.00
CA MET A 204 -3.57 -1.91 -17.24
C MET A 204 -2.07 -1.62 -17.43
N LEU A 205 -1.23 -2.65 -17.50
CA LEU A 205 0.21 -2.48 -17.74
C LEU A 205 0.50 -1.99 -19.15
N LYS A 206 -0.25 -2.43 -20.17
CA LYS A 206 -0.07 -2.01 -21.57
C LYS A 206 -0.48 -0.54 -21.82
N GLY A 207 -1.51 -0.07 -21.11
CA GLY A 207 -1.99 1.32 -21.21
C GLY A 207 -1.04 2.35 -20.56
N ASN A 208 -0.12 1.93 -19.72
CA ASN A 208 0.72 2.81 -18.90
C ASN A 208 2.19 2.80 -19.36
N THR A 209 2.44 3.22 -20.62
CA THR A 209 3.79 3.21 -21.22
C THR A 209 4.69 4.38 -20.83
N ASP A 210 4.25 5.31 -19.98
CA ASP A 210 5.05 6.44 -19.51
C ASP A 210 5.53 6.21 -18.05
N ASN A 211 6.82 5.93 -17.92
CA ASN A 211 7.65 6.06 -16.72
C ASN A 211 7.11 5.49 -15.41
N GLY A 212 7.10 4.16 -15.28
CA GLY A 212 7.23 3.54 -13.97
C GLY A 212 5.94 3.26 -13.22
N ASN A 213 5.32 2.18 -13.58
CA ASN A 213 4.71 1.16 -12.69
C ASN A 213 3.74 1.59 -11.58
N GLN A 214 3.13 2.76 -11.64
CA GLN A 214 2.08 3.13 -10.70
C GLN A 214 0.79 3.46 -11.45
N LEU A 215 -0.21 2.60 -11.28
CA LEU A 215 -1.59 2.93 -11.63
C LEU A 215 -1.99 4.14 -10.78
N ARG A 216 -2.10 5.30 -11.42
CA ARG A 216 -2.44 6.58 -10.81
C ARG A 216 -3.88 6.97 -11.17
N ASP A 217 -4.37 8.02 -10.53
CA ASP A 217 -5.70 8.58 -10.75
C ASP A 217 -6.85 7.59 -10.49
N ILE A 218 -6.66 6.71 -9.50
CA ILE A 218 -7.69 5.79 -9.06
C ILE A 218 -8.76 6.58 -8.31
N THR A 219 -10.00 6.39 -8.72
CA THR A 219 -11.18 6.97 -8.05
C THR A 219 -11.82 5.94 -7.13
N LEU A 220 -12.44 6.43 -6.07
CA LEU A 220 -13.15 5.61 -5.11
C LEU A 220 -14.61 6.05 -5.04
N THR A 221 -15.53 5.11 -5.22
CA THR A 221 -16.95 5.33 -5.00
C THR A 221 -17.35 4.66 -3.72
N LEU A 222 -17.95 5.42 -2.79
CA LEU A 222 -18.36 4.95 -1.48
C LEU A 222 -19.70 4.19 -1.56
N ALA A 223 -20.09 3.54 -0.48
CA ALA A 223 -21.30 2.71 -0.41
C ALA A 223 -22.60 3.49 -0.66
N ASP A 224 -22.60 4.80 -0.45
CA ASP A 224 -23.73 5.71 -0.73
C ASP A 224 -23.80 6.16 -2.20
N GLY A 225 -22.85 5.72 -3.04
CA GLY A 225 -22.71 6.12 -4.44
C GLY A 225 -21.97 7.45 -4.64
N SER A 226 -21.51 8.11 -3.60
CA SER A 226 -20.69 9.32 -3.71
C SER A 226 -19.28 9.00 -4.16
N THR A 227 -18.68 9.87 -4.97
CA THR A 227 -17.26 9.76 -5.36
C THR A 227 -16.39 10.42 -4.30
N TYR A 228 -15.39 9.70 -3.82
CA TYR A 228 -14.42 10.23 -2.86
C TYR A 228 -13.58 11.35 -3.49
N ALA A 229 -13.34 12.42 -2.73
CA ALA A 229 -12.74 13.65 -3.24
C ALA A 229 -11.27 13.50 -3.65
N TYR A 230 -10.54 12.60 -2.98
CA TYR A 230 -9.11 12.42 -3.21
C TYR A 230 -8.87 11.19 -4.08
N LYS A 231 -8.03 11.37 -5.13
CA LYS A 231 -7.59 10.27 -5.97
C LYS A 231 -6.47 9.49 -5.28
N GLY A 232 -6.47 8.18 -5.52
CA GLY A 232 -5.44 7.28 -5.02
C GLY A 232 -4.49 6.79 -6.11
N TYR A 233 -3.51 6.01 -5.68
CA TYR A 233 -2.57 5.30 -6.55
C TYR A 233 -2.27 3.92 -5.97
N VAL A 234 -1.97 2.95 -6.83
CA VAL A 234 -1.54 1.61 -6.38
C VAL A 234 -0.13 1.73 -5.80
N ASP A 235 0.02 1.41 -4.52
CA ASP A 235 1.32 1.37 -3.84
C ASP A 235 1.87 -0.04 -3.72
N GLN A 236 1.00 -1.05 -3.75
CA GLN A 236 1.39 -2.45 -3.64
C GLN A 236 0.58 -3.32 -4.61
N VAL A 237 1.30 -4.25 -5.23
CA VAL A 237 0.74 -5.33 -6.05
C VAL A 237 1.19 -6.64 -5.43
N ASP A 238 0.28 -7.57 -5.23
CA ASP A 238 0.62 -8.87 -4.66
C ASP A 238 1.63 -9.61 -5.56
N ARG A 239 2.44 -10.46 -4.95
CA ARG A 239 3.50 -11.18 -5.64
C ARG A 239 3.00 -12.25 -6.59
N SER A 240 1.82 -12.79 -6.35
CA SER A 240 1.27 -13.92 -7.08
C SER A 240 -0.22 -13.76 -7.36
N VAL A 241 -0.64 -14.33 -8.47
CA VAL A 241 -2.06 -14.53 -8.77
C VAL A 241 -2.59 -15.64 -7.88
N SER A 242 -3.80 -15.47 -7.36
CA SER A 242 -4.47 -16.51 -6.56
C SER A 242 -4.89 -17.68 -7.46
N ASP A 243 -4.37 -18.87 -7.18
CA ASP A 243 -4.66 -20.08 -7.96
C ASP A 243 -6.16 -20.46 -7.94
N SER A 244 -6.87 -20.06 -6.86
CA SER A 244 -8.30 -20.40 -6.71
C SER A 244 -9.24 -19.49 -7.49
N THR A 245 -8.86 -18.23 -7.72
CA THR A 245 -9.72 -17.21 -8.32
C THR A 245 -9.18 -16.62 -9.63
N GLY A 246 -7.90 -16.86 -9.96
CA GLY A 246 -7.24 -16.24 -11.11
C GLY A 246 -7.13 -14.72 -11.00
N THR A 247 -7.14 -14.19 -9.76
CA THR A 247 -7.09 -12.76 -9.50
C THR A 247 -5.81 -12.34 -8.78
N LEU A 248 -5.40 -11.12 -9.03
CA LEU A 248 -4.28 -10.46 -8.38
C LEU A 248 -4.81 -9.41 -7.40
N THR A 249 -4.29 -9.40 -6.18
CA THR A 249 -4.66 -8.38 -5.19
C THR A 249 -3.79 -7.15 -5.34
N LEU A 250 -4.43 -6.00 -5.48
CA LEU A 250 -3.81 -4.70 -5.51
C LEU A 250 -4.24 -3.91 -4.28
N LYS A 251 -3.34 -3.03 -3.82
CA LYS A 251 -3.63 -2.10 -2.74
C LYS A 251 -3.34 -0.68 -3.20
N ALA A 252 -4.35 0.15 -3.20
CA ALA A 252 -4.25 1.55 -3.54
C ALA A 252 -4.26 2.41 -2.28
N LEU A 253 -3.42 3.44 -2.26
CA LEU A 253 -3.28 4.40 -1.18
C LEU A 253 -4.11 5.64 -1.48
N PHE A 254 -4.87 6.10 -0.48
CA PHE A 254 -5.71 7.30 -0.53
C PHE A 254 -5.40 8.19 0.66
N GLN A 255 -5.24 9.48 0.42
CA GLN A 255 -5.20 10.46 1.51
C GLN A 255 -6.57 10.53 2.18
N ASN A 256 -6.60 10.71 3.51
CA ASN A 256 -7.83 10.73 4.30
C ASN A 256 -7.81 11.83 5.37
N PRO A 257 -7.55 13.09 4.98
CA PRO A 257 -7.41 14.20 5.93
C PRO A 257 -8.69 14.45 6.74
N ASP A 258 -9.85 14.19 6.14
CA ASP A 258 -11.17 14.38 6.78
C ASP A 258 -11.59 13.16 7.62
N HIS A 259 -10.76 12.12 7.71
CA HIS A 259 -11.04 10.87 8.42
C HIS A 259 -12.36 10.20 8.05
N LEU A 260 -12.82 10.41 6.81
CA LEU A 260 -14.08 9.86 6.28
C LEU A 260 -13.98 8.34 6.03
N LEU A 261 -12.82 7.90 5.51
CA LEU A 261 -12.56 6.47 5.29
C LEU A 261 -12.24 5.79 6.61
N LEU A 262 -12.96 4.72 6.91
CA LEU A 262 -12.72 3.89 8.09
C LEU A 262 -12.35 2.45 7.68
N PRO A 263 -11.49 1.77 8.42
CA PRO A 263 -11.19 0.36 8.18
C PRO A 263 -12.47 -0.49 8.18
N GLY A 264 -12.57 -1.40 7.21
CA GLY A 264 -13.74 -2.26 7.04
C GLY A 264 -14.83 -1.69 6.12
N MET A 265 -14.76 -0.41 5.72
CA MET A 265 -15.70 0.13 4.75
C MET A 265 -15.54 -0.55 3.38
N PHE A 266 -16.68 -0.73 2.73
CA PHE A 266 -16.75 -1.16 1.34
C PHE A 266 -16.61 0.04 0.41
N ALA A 267 -15.88 -0.14 -0.69
CA ALA A 267 -15.74 0.87 -1.70
C ALA A 267 -15.56 0.25 -3.10
N VAL A 268 -15.98 0.95 -4.13
CA VAL A 268 -15.78 0.57 -5.51
C VAL A 268 -14.63 1.38 -6.08
N VAL A 269 -13.62 0.66 -6.55
CA VAL A 269 -12.40 1.21 -7.14
C VAL A 269 -12.60 1.36 -8.64
N GLY A 270 -12.44 2.57 -9.16
CA GLY A 270 -12.48 2.89 -10.59
C GLY A 270 -11.14 3.45 -11.07
N SER A 271 -10.88 3.36 -12.37
CA SER A 271 -9.73 4.02 -12.99
C SER A 271 -10.17 4.91 -14.15
N THR A 272 -9.35 5.91 -14.48
CA THR A 272 -9.59 6.79 -15.64
C THR A 272 -8.58 6.41 -16.72
N GLU A 273 -9.06 6.13 -17.94
CA GLU A 273 -8.18 5.95 -19.09
C GLU A 273 -7.90 7.30 -19.74
N PRO A 274 -6.65 7.78 -19.74
CA PRO A 274 -6.32 9.02 -20.40
C PRO A 274 -6.37 8.85 -21.91
N GLY A 275 -6.98 9.82 -22.60
CA GLY A 275 -7.02 9.85 -24.07
C GLY A 275 -7.83 8.71 -24.72
N ALA A 276 -8.79 8.15 -24.02
CA ALA A 276 -9.65 7.07 -24.53
C ALA A 276 -10.35 7.45 -25.83
N ILE A 277 -10.31 6.54 -26.82
CA ILE A 277 -10.99 6.71 -28.10
C ILE A 277 -12.38 6.09 -28.01
N LEU A 278 -13.40 6.92 -28.21
CA LEU A 278 -14.79 6.51 -28.11
C LEU A 278 -15.48 6.65 -29.45
N VAL A 279 -16.26 5.63 -29.81
CA VAL A 279 -17.12 5.64 -31.00
C VAL A 279 -18.57 5.31 -30.64
N PRO A 280 -19.57 5.89 -31.31
CA PRO A 280 -20.96 5.56 -31.09
C PRO A 280 -21.22 4.08 -31.38
N GLN A 281 -22.07 3.43 -30.58
CA GLN A 281 -22.42 2.01 -30.78
C GLN A 281 -22.93 1.72 -32.18
N ARG A 282 -23.66 2.67 -32.79
CA ARG A 282 -24.21 2.56 -34.15
C ARG A 282 -23.15 2.56 -35.24
N ALA A 283 -21.92 3.02 -34.94
CA ALA A 283 -20.81 3.04 -35.89
C ALA A 283 -20.10 1.67 -35.98
N VAL A 284 -20.33 0.79 -35.03
CA VAL A 284 -19.69 -0.52 -34.99
C VAL A 284 -20.57 -1.54 -35.72
N THR A 285 -19.92 -2.32 -36.57
CA THR A 285 -20.56 -3.42 -37.34
C THR A 285 -19.86 -4.72 -36.97
N ASP A 286 -20.67 -5.71 -36.61
CA ASP A 286 -20.18 -7.05 -36.29
C ASP A 286 -20.20 -7.94 -37.54
N LEU A 287 -19.05 -8.47 -37.91
CA LEU A 287 -18.89 -9.35 -39.04
C LEU A 287 -17.94 -10.50 -38.67
N LEU A 288 -18.42 -11.76 -38.78
CA LEU A 288 -17.62 -12.96 -38.54
C LEU A 288 -16.86 -12.93 -37.20
N TYR A 289 -17.54 -12.59 -36.11
CA TYR A 289 -16.99 -12.48 -34.74
C TYR A 289 -15.91 -11.40 -34.55
N LYS A 290 -15.81 -10.48 -35.52
CA LYS A 290 -14.92 -9.31 -35.45
C LYS A 290 -15.73 -8.02 -35.53
N HIS A 291 -15.19 -6.99 -34.92
CA HIS A 291 -15.80 -5.67 -34.89
C HIS A 291 -15.10 -4.75 -35.90
N TYR A 292 -15.90 -4.03 -36.67
CA TYR A 292 -15.42 -3.12 -37.71
C TYR A 292 -16.06 -1.75 -37.57
N VAL A 293 -15.33 -0.73 -37.98
CA VAL A 293 -15.81 0.64 -38.10
C VAL A 293 -15.47 1.13 -39.51
N TYR A 294 -16.42 1.83 -40.13
CA TYR A 294 -16.21 2.46 -41.40
C TYR A 294 -15.69 3.86 -41.20
N VAL A 295 -14.48 4.14 -41.74
CA VAL A 295 -13.79 5.43 -41.65
C VAL A 295 -13.86 6.16 -43.01
N VAL A 296 -14.21 7.43 -42.98
CA VAL A 296 -14.20 8.28 -44.17
C VAL A 296 -12.80 8.89 -44.32
N ASN A 297 -12.17 8.61 -45.45
CA ASN A 297 -10.85 9.13 -45.78
C ASN A 297 -10.95 10.57 -46.36
N ALA A 298 -9.82 11.26 -46.50
CA ALA A 298 -9.76 12.65 -47.02
C ALA A 298 -10.27 12.81 -48.45
N ASP A 299 -10.29 11.72 -49.24
CA ASP A 299 -10.79 11.67 -50.62
C ASP A 299 -12.29 11.29 -50.71
N ASN A 300 -13.00 11.30 -49.59
CA ASN A 300 -14.39 10.83 -49.40
C ASN A 300 -14.59 9.33 -49.69
N SER A 301 -13.54 8.55 -49.86
CA SER A 301 -13.65 7.10 -49.89
C SER A 301 -13.90 6.54 -48.46
N VAL A 302 -14.54 5.38 -48.39
CA VAL A 302 -14.82 4.75 -47.12
C VAL A 302 -13.97 3.48 -47.01
N SER A 303 -13.21 3.38 -45.93
CA SER A 303 -12.43 2.20 -45.58
C SER A 303 -12.97 1.51 -44.33
N MET A 304 -12.96 0.19 -44.35
CA MET A 304 -13.35 -0.63 -43.21
C MET A 304 -12.13 -0.98 -42.38
N LYS A 305 -12.11 -0.53 -41.12
CA LYS A 305 -11.04 -0.83 -40.16
C LYS A 305 -11.53 -1.83 -39.12
N GLU A 306 -10.75 -2.88 -38.87
CA GLU A 306 -10.98 -3.78 -37.75
C GLU A 306 -10.62 -3.07 -36.46
N VAL A 307 -11.50 -3.16 -35.45
CA VAL A 307 -11.29 -2.52 -34.14
C VAL A 307 -11.47 -3.53 -33.03
N GLN A 308 -10.69 -3.38 -31.98
CA GLN A 308 -10.92 -4.10 -30.72
C GLN A 308 -11.71 -3.20 -29.79
N LEU A 309 -12.86 -3.69 -29.35
CA LEU A 309 -13.73 -2.97 -28.43
C LEU A 309 -13.36 -3.28 -26.98
N GLY A 310 -13.48 -2.28 -26.15
CA GLY A 310 -13.37 -2.36 -24.69
C GLY A 310 -14.72 -2.24 -24.01
N ALA A 311 -14.74 -1.53 -22.88
CA ALA A 311 -15.95 -1.30 -22.09
C ALA A 311 -16.96 -0.40 -22.83
N ARG A 312 -18.22 -0.62 -22.53
CA ARG A 312 -19.33 0.22 -23.01
C ARG A 312 -19.56 1.37 -22.04
N ILE A 313 -19.49 2.60 -22.52
CA ILE A 313 -19.66 3.81 -21.72
C ILE A 313 -20.91 4.55 -22.20
N GLY A 314 -22.01 4.30 -21.55
CA GLY A 314 -23.31 4.83 -21.95
C GLY A 314 -23.72 4.36 -23.36
N ARG A 315 -23.71 5.28 -24.35
CA ARG A 315 -24.03 4.99 -25.78
C ARG A 315 -22.79 4.88 -26.67
N LEU A 316 -21.60 4.88 -26.06
CA LEU A 316 -20.32 4.81 -26.76
C LEU A 316 -19.61 3.49 -26.44
N TRP A 317 -18.79 3.02 -27.38
CA TRP A 317 -17.83 1.96 -27.19
C TRP A 317 -16.42 2.57 -27.03
N LEU A 318 -15.68 2.09 -26.06
CA LEU A 318 -14.23 2.31 -25.98
C LEU A 318 -13.56 1.48 -27.09
N VAL A 319 -12.68 2.08 -27.85
CA VAL A 319 -11.85 1.41 -28.85
C VAL A 319 -10.46 1.21 -28.26
N LYS A 320 -10.07 -0.06 -27.99
CA LYS A 320 -8.75 -0.42 -27.45
C LYS A 320 -7.66 -0.34 -28.54
N SER A 321 -7.99 -0.69 -29.78
CA SER A 321 -7.04 -0.63 -30.91
C SER A 321 -7.77 -0.54 -32.25
N GLY A 322 -7.08 -0.05 -33.28
CA GLY A 322 -7.59 0.07 -34.66
C GLY A 322 -7.95 1.49 -35.10
N LEU A 323 -8.01 2.46 -34.18
CA LEU A 323 -8.20 3.89 -34.45
C LEU A 323 -7.18 4.73 -33.70
N ASP A 324 -6.87 5.92 -34.22
CA ASP A 324 -5.96 6.91 -33.60
C ASP A 324 -6.70 8.07 -32.91
N GLY A 325 -8.03 8.12 -33.07
CA GLY A 325 -8.90 9.15 -32.47
C GLY A 325 -9.05 10.44 -33.29
N THR A 326 -8.48 10.48 -34.46
CA THR A 326 -8.62 11.60 -35.42
C THR A 326 -9.59 11.28 -36.54
N GLU A 327 -10.02 10.01 -36.65
CA GLU A 327 -10.81 9.53 -37.76
C GLU A 327 -12.27 9.98 -37.68
N THR A 328 -12.86 10.18 -38.86
CA THR A 328 -14.30 10.40 -39.03
C THR A 328 -14.97 9.05 -39.34
N VAL A 329 -15.84 8.61 -38.41
CA VAL A 329 -16.51 7.30 -38.50
C VAL A 329 -17.96 7.45 -38.98
N VAL A 330 -18.43 6.50 -39.76
CA VAL A 330 -19.81 6.44 -40.25
C VAL A 330 -20.73 5.92 -39.15
N VAL A 331 -21.77 6.70 -38.82
CA VAL A 331 -22.72 6.38 -37.74
C VAL A 331 -24.04 5.84 -38.29
N GLU A 332 -24.51 6.33 -39.43
CA GLU A 332 -25.74 5.89 -40.08
C GLU A 332 -25.53 5.71 -41.60
N GLY A 333 -26.13 4.69 -42.16
CA GLY A 333 -26.03 4.40 -43.58
C GLY A 333 -25.01 3.31 -43.92
N VAL A 334 -24.42 2.64 -42.94
CA VAL A 334 -23.44 1.58 -43.13
C VAL A 334 -23.95 0.44 -44.06
N GLN A 335 -25.23 0.12 -44.01
CA GLN A 335 -25.84 -0.94 -44.85
C GLN A 335 -25.84 -0.60 -46.34
N LYS A 336 -25.62 0.65 -46.71
CA LYS A 336 -25.59 1.12 -48.10
C LYS A 336 -24.15 1.18 -48.65
N LEU A 337 -23.16 0.92 -47.82
CA LEU A 337 -21.75 1.01 -48.18
C LEU A 337 -21.25 -0.33 -48.70
N ASN A 338 -20.58 -0.30 -49.85
CA ASN A 338 -19.83 -1.41 -50.42
C ASN A 338 -18.33 -1.02 -50.37
N LYS A 339 -17.45 -2.00 -50.55
CA LYS A 339 -16.00 -1.85 -50.50
C LYS A 339 -15.41 -0.76 -51.39
N ASP A 340 -16.18 -0.29 -52.41
CA ASP A 340 -15.82 0.72 -53.42
C ASP A 340 -16.70 1.96 -53.34
N SER A 341 -17.42 2.19 -52.23
CA SER A 341 -18.30 3.38 -52.08
C SER A 341 -17.50 4.65 -51.86
N LYS A 342 -17.86 5.71 -52.61
CA LYS A 342 -17.39 7.09 -52.44
C LYS A 342 -18.50 7.99 -51.93
#